data_ef13fdb0f9f56c305ba59edd877610a5
#
_entry.id   ef13fdb0f9f56c305ba59edd877610a5
#
_cell.length_a   1.000
_cell.length_b   1.000
_cell.length_c   1.000
_cell.angle_alpha   90.00
_cell.angle_beta   90.00
_cell.angle_gamma   90.00
#
_symmetry.space_group_name_H-M   'P 1'
#
loop_
_entity.id
_entity.type
_entity.pdbx_description
1 polymer ?
#
loop_
_entity_poly.entity_id
_entity_poly.type
_entity_poly.pdbx_seq_one_letter_code
_entity_poly.pdbx_strand_id
1 'polypeptide(L)'
;VFVGRFNIGAVSLHLPMILAKARKESKDFYEVLDYYLELIRQLHIRTYAYLGEMRASTNPLAYCEGGFLGGHLKLTDKIKPLLKSATASFGITALNELQELYNGKSLVEDGAFAVEVLEHINQKISEYKEEDGNLYAIYGTPAENLCGLQVKQFREKYGIIEGVSDREYVSNSFHCHVTEDITPIQKQDLENRFWDLSNGGKIQYVKYPIDYNTEAIKTLIH
;
A
#
# COMPACT_ATOMS: atom_id res chain seq x y z
N VAL A 1 14.66 3.23 -1.31
CA VAL A 1 14.42 4.67 -0.95
C VAL A 1 15.70 5.44 -1.18
N PHE A 2 15.64 6.59 -1.80
CA PHE A 2 16.77 7.47 -2.08
C PHE A 2 16.55 8.84 -1.44
N VAL A 3 17.62 9.60 -1.25
CA VAL A 3 17.57 10.95 -0.64
C VAL A 3 16.74 11.88 -1.54
N GLY A 4 15.84 12.65 -0.93
CA GLY A 4 14.96 13.58 -1.63
C GLY A 4 13.69 12.97 -2.21
N ARG A 5 13.45 11.65 -2.00
CA ARG A 5 12.18 11.03 -2.36
C ARG A 5 11.05 11.55 -1.47
N PHE A 6 9.92 11.86 -2.08
CA PHE A 6 8.67 12.13 -1.37
C PHE A 6 7.49 11.47 -2.10
N ASN A 7 6.37 11.26 -1.40
CA ASN A 7 5.18 10.63 -1.95
C ASN A 7 4.15 11.72 -2.27
N ILE A 8 3.64 11.73 -3.51
CA ILE A 8 2.60 12.68 -3.93
C ILE A 8 1.18 12.20 -3.63
N GLY A 9 1.03 10.95 -3.28
CA GLY A 9 -0.25 10.35 -2.91
C GLY A 9 -0.26 8.85 -3.04
N ALA A 10 -1.14 8.22 -2.29
CA ALA A 10 -1.41 6.79 -2.35
C ALA A 10 -2.89 6.55 -2.62
N VAL A 11 -3.19 5.63 -3.53
CA VAL A 11 -4.54 5.12 -3.76
C VAL A 11 -4.54 3.65 -3.41
N SER A 12 -5.38 3.28 -2.44
CA SER A 12 -5.32 1.93 -1.85
C SER A 12 -6.37 1.01 -2.45
N LEU A 13 -5.91 -0.14 -2.91
CA LEU A 13 -6.73 -1.27 -3.33
C LEU A 13 -7.25 -2.03 -2.10
N HIS A 14 -8.54 -2.26 -2.05
CA HIS A 14 -9.15 -3.21 -1.13
C HIS A 14 -9.20 -4.59 -1.80
N LEU A 15 -8.15 -5.37 -1.62
CA LEU A 15 -7.90 -6.59 -2.38
C LEU A 15 -9.03 -7.64 -2.32
N PRO A 16 -9.63 -7.96 -1.15
CA PRO A 16 -10.74 -8.91 -1.12
C PRO A 16 -11.98 -8.42 -1.88
N MET A 17 -12.21 -7.08 -1.95
CA MET A 17 -13.30 -6.52 -2.75
C MET A 17 -13.13 -6.82 -4.24
N ILE A 18 -11.89 -6.82 -4.74
CA ILE A 18 -11.55 -7.13 -6.13
C ILE A 18 -11.81 -8.60 -6.42
N LEU A 19 -11.38 -9.50 -5.52
CA LEU A 19 -11.61 -10.94 -5.67
C LEU A 19 -13.11 -11.27 -5.61
N ALA A 20 -13.85 -10.68 -4.67
CA ALA A 20 -15.29 -10.88 -4.57
C ALA A 20 -16.03 -10.37 -5.81
N LYS A 21 -15.60 -9.24 -6.39
CA LYS A 21 -16.12 -8.72 -7.65
C LYS A 21 -15.85 -9.67 -8.81
N ALA A 22 -14.63 -10.15 -8.96
CA ALA A 22 -14.25 -11.10 -10.00
C ALA A 22 -15.12 -12.35 -9.95
N ARG A 23 -15.28 -12.95 -8.76
CA ARG A 23 -16.14 -14.12 -8.55
C ARG A 23 -17.60 -13.86 -8.90
N LYS A 24 -18.15 -12.71 -8.47
CA LYS A 24 -19.54 -12.34 -8.75
C LYS A 24 -19.80 -12.13 -10.23
N GLU A 25 -18.82 -11.59 -10.96
CA GLU A 25 -18.93 -11.32 -12.41
C GLU A 25 -18.43 -12.49 -13.28
N SER A 26 -17.99 -13.59 -12.67
CA SER A 26 -17.37 -14.74 -13.35
C SER A 26 -16.22 -14.34 -14.28
N LYS A 27 -15.40 -13.41 -13.81
CA LYS A 27 -14.20 -12.92 -14.47
C LYS A 27 -12.94 -13.45 -13.82
N ASP A 28 -11.84 -13.43 -14.55
CA ASP A 28 -10.52 -13.67 -13.98
C ASP A 28 -10.15 -12.58 -12.95
N PHE A 29 -9.52 -12.98 -11.85
CA PHE A 29 -9.14 -12.06 -10.78
C PHE A 29 -8.13 -11.03 -11.27
N TYR A 30 -7.12 -11.47 -12.05
CA TYR A 30 -6.07 -10.56 -12.53
C TYR A 30 -6.58 -9.58 -13.58
N GLU A 31 -7.57 -9.99 -14.40
CA GLU A 31 -8.25 -9.06 -15.31
C GLU A 31 -8.91 -7.90 -14.54
N VAL A 32 -9.61 -8.22 -13.45
CA VAL A 32 -10.27 -7.19 -12.63
C VAL A 32 -9.25 -6.36 -11.85
N LEU A 33 -8.17 -6.98 -11.35
CA LEU A 33 -7.08 -6.28 -10.67
C LEU A 33 -6.39 -5.30 -11.60
N ASP A 34 -6.02 -5.72 -12.81
CA ASP A 34 -5.36 -4.90 -13.82
C ASP A 34 -6.21 -3.70 -14.24
N TYR A 35 -7.52 -3.88 -14.34
CA TYR A 35 -8.44 -2.78 -14.59
C TYR A 35 -8.33 -1.69 -13.50
N TYR A 36 -8.29 -2.07 -12.20
CA TYR A 36 -8.15 -1.11 -11.12
C TYR A 36 -6.74 -0.52 -11.04
N LEU A 37 -5.70 -1.29 -11.35
CA LEU A 37 -4.33 -0.78 -11.43
C LEU A 37 -4.22 0.30 -12.52
N GLU A 38 -4.81 0.08 -13.69
CA GLU A 38 -4.84 1.09 -14.75
C GLU A 38 -5.63 2.35 -14.35
N LEU A 39 -6.75 2.22 -13.65
CA LEU A 39 -7.48 3.39 -13.13
C LEU A 39 -6.62 4.22 -12.15
N ILE A 40 -5.87 3.56 -11.25
CA ILE A 40 -4.96 4.23 -10.33
C ILE A 40 -3.83 4.91 -11.11
N ARG A 41 -3.25 4.24 -12.10
CA ARG A 41 -2.24 4.83 -12.99
C ARG A 41 -2.74 6.12 -13.63
N GLN A 42 -3.93 6.10 -14.23
CA GLN A 42 -4.52 7.28 -14.85
C GLN A 42 -4.74 8.42 -13.87
N LEU A 43 -5.16 8.10 -12.64
CA LEU A 43 -5.29 9.09 -11.58
C LEU A 43 -3.93 9.69 -11.21
N HIS A 44 -2.88 8.88 -11.08
CA HIS A 44 -1.53 9.34 -10.79
C HIS A 44 -0.98 10.22 -11.91
N ILE A 45 -1.17 9.86 -13.18
CA ILE A 45 -0.77 10.69 -14.33
C ILE A 45 -1.42 12.08 -14.24
N ARG A 46 -2.72 12.14 -13.95
CA ARG A 46 -3.44 13.42 -13.76
C ARG A 46 -2.89 14.19 -12.57
N THR A 47 -2.55 13.53 -11.48
CA THR A 47 -1.98 14.15 -10.29
C THR A 47 -0.61 14.77 -10.60
N TYR A 48 0.27 14.04 -11.29
CA TYR A 48 1.55 14.60 -11.75
C TYR A 48 1.37 15.82 -12.65
N ALA A 49 0.45 15.75 -13.61
CA ALA A 49 0.16 16.86 -14.50
C ALA A 49 -0.35 18.09 -13.74
N TYR A 50 -1.32 17.88 -12.85
CA TYR A 50 -1.90 18.95 -12.02
C TYR A 50 -0.85 19.62 -11.12
N LEU A 51 -0.12 18.80 -10.34
CA LEU A 51 0.92 19.32 -9.45
C LEU A 51 2.05 20.01 -10.22
N GLY A 52 2.41 19.48 -11.38
CA GLY A 52 3.46 20.06 -12.22
C GLY A 52 3.16 21.49 -12.70
N GLU A 53 1.89 21.87 -12.77
CA GLU A 53 1.46 23.22 -13.12
C GLU A 53 1.44 24.20 -11.94
N MET A 54 1.53 23.70 -10.71
CA MET A 54 1.55 24.55 -9.51
C MET A 54 2.83 25.39 -9.45
N ARG A 55 2.71 26.61 -8.95
CA ARG A 55 3.86 27.50 -8.75
C ARG A 55 4.55 27.24 -7.41
N ALA A 56 5.84 27.46 -7.36
CA ALA A 56 6.63 27.31 -6.13
C ALA A 56 6.14 28.23 -4.98
N SER A 57 5.45 29.33 -5.31
CA SER A 57 4.79 30.20 -4.32
C SER A 57 3.72 29.53 -3.48
N THR A 58 3.21 28.33 -3.86
CA THR A 58 2.24 27.59 -3.05
C THR A 58 2.84 27.02 -1.76
N ASN A 59 4.13 26.72 -1.77
CA ASN A 59 4.88 26.32 -0.58
C ASN A 59 6.35 26.76 -0.72
N PRO A 60 6.66 28.05 -0.44
CA PRO A 60 8.00 28.59 -0.62
C PRO A 60 9.05 27.86 0.22
N LEU A 61 8.72 27.48 1.44
CA LEU A 61 9.65 26.77 2.33
C LEU A 61 10.15 25.46 1.70
N ALA A 62 9.25 24.70 1.09
CA ALA A 62 9.60 23.43 0.45
C ALA A 62 10.28 23.63 -0.92
N TYR A 63 9.79 24.58 -1.72
CA TYR A 63 10.15 24.66 -3.13
C TYR A 63 11.18 25.73 -3.47
N CYS A 64 11.34 26.74 -2.60
CA CYS A 64 12.29 27.85 -2.83
C CYS A 64 13.45 27.87 -1.83
N GLU A 65 13.18 27.47 -0.58
CA GLU A 65 14.16 27.55 0.52
C GLU A 65 14.90 26.23 0.78
N GLY A 66 14.78 25.27 -0.13
CA GLY A 66 15.52 24.01 -0.07
C GLY A 66 14.91 22.93 0.85
N GLY A 67 13.62 23.05 1.25
CA GLY A 67 12.94 22.03 2.05
C GLY A 67 12.85 20.66 1.35
N PHE A 68 12.72 20.66 0.01
CA PHE A 68 12.92 19.47 -0.81
C PHE A 68 14.27 19.50 -1.54
N LEU A 69 14.84 18.35 -1.83
CA LEU A 69 16.06 18.25 -2.62
C LEU A 69 15.84 18.90 -4.00
N GLY A 70 16.67 19.89 -4.32
CA GLY A 70 16.51 20.71 -5.52
C GLY A 70 15.46 21.82 -5.41
N GLY A 71 14.89 22.05 -4.24
CA GLY A 71 13.88 23.07 -3.96
C GLY A 71 14.45 24.48 -3.85
N HIS A 72 15.11 24.97 -4.89
CA HIS A 72 15.64 26.33 -5.01
C HIS A 72 15.03 27.07 -6.21
N LEU A 73 13.72 26.89 -6.38
CA LEU A 73 12.96 27.53 -7.44
C LEU A 73 12.64 28.99 -7.10
N LYS A 74 12.38 29.79 -8.11
CA LYS A 74 11.78 31.13 -7.92
C LYS A 74 10.28 30.95 -7.62
N LEU A 75 9.70 31.88 -6.88
CA LEU A 75 8.27 31.86 -6.52
C LEU A 75 7.33 31.70 -7.73
N THR A 76 7.74 32.19 -8.89
CA THR A 76 6.97 32.12 -10.14
C THR A 76 7.15 30.82 -10.93
N ASP A 77 8.18 30.04 -10.62
CA ASP A 77 8.49 28.82 -11.35
C ASP A 77 7.47 27.71 -11.04
N LYS A 78 7.26 26.81 -12.00
CA LYS A 78 6.46 25.60 -11.79
C LYS A 78 7.27 24.57 -11.03
N ILE A 79 6.59 23.77 -10.16
CA ILE A 79 7.27 22.74 -9.36
C ILE A 79 7.58 21.45 -10.14
N LYS A 80 7.17 21.38 -11.40
CA LYS A 80 7.34 20.19 -12.27
C LYS A 80 8.74 19.56 -12.22
N PRO A 81 9.86 20.31 -12.21
CA PRO A 81 11.19 19.72 -12.13
C PRO A 81 11.44 18.92 -10.83
N LEU A 82 10.79 19.28 -9.72
CA LEU A 82 10.92 18.59 -8.43
C LEU A 82 10.20 17.26 -8.40
N LEU A 83 9.17 17.07 -9.24
CA LEU A 83 8.37 15.85 -9.28
C LEU A 83 9.13 14.63 -9.82
N LYS A 84 10.34 14.80 -10.37
CA LYS A 84 11.20 13.70 -10.80
C LYS A 84 11.58 12.74 -9.67
N SER A 85 11.64 13.24 -8.43
CA SER A 85 11.91 12.42 -7.23
C SER A 85 10.66 12.03 -6.48
N ALA A 86 9.49 12.44 -6.96
CA ALA A 86 8.21 12.10 -6.36
C ALA A 86 7.79 10.68 -6.73
N THR A 87 7.22 9.96 -5.77
CA THR A 87 6.63 8.64 -5.96
C THR A 87 5.13 8.73 -5.84
N ALA A 88 4.40 8.15 -6.79
CA ALA A 88 2.97 7.89 -6.67
C ALA A 88 2.77 6.43 -6.27
N SER A 89 1.97 6.19 -5.23
CA SER A 89 1.90 4.88 -4.60
C SER A 89 0.60 4.16 -4.90
N PHE A 90 0.76 2.89 -5.27
CA PHE A 90 -0.32 1.90 -5.32
C PHE A 90 -0.42 1.27 -3.95
N GLY A 91 -1.38 1.71 -3.16
CA GLY A 91 -1.58 1.20 -1.81
C GLY A 91 -2.27 -0.16 -1.80
N ILE A 92 -1.95 -0.98 -0.82
CA ILE A 92 -2.64 -2.25 -0.58
C ILE A 92 -3.22 -2.29 0.82
N THR A 93 -4.37 -2.93 0.97
CA THR A 93 -5.03 -3.22 2.24
C THR A 93 -5.65 -4.60 2.21
N ALA A 94 -5.82 -5.18 3.38
CA ALA A 94 -6.54 -6.44 3.58
C ALA A 94 -5.94 -7.65 2.82
N LEU A 95 -4.59 -7.74 2.82
CA LEU A 95 -3.93 -8.88 2.16
C LEU A 95 -4.23 -10.20 2.88
N ASN A 96 -4.40 -10.20 4.21
CA ASN A 96 -4.82 -11.36 4.97
C ASN A 96 -6.23 -11.81 4.55
N GLU A 97 -7.17 -10.88 4.49
CA GLU A 97 -8.55 -11.17 4.10
C GLU A 97 -8.67 -11.57 2.62
N LEU A 98 -7.75 -11.12 1.75
CA LEU A 98 -7.65 -11.64 0.39
C LEU A 98 -7.28 -13.12 0.39
N GLN A 99 -6.28 -13.52 1.17
CA GLN A 99 -5.84 -14.91 1.28
C GLN A 99 -6.95 -15.79 1.87
N GLU A 100 -7.61 -15.31 2.93
CA GLU A 100 -8.75 -16.03 3.55
C GLU A 100 -9.93 -16.16 2.58
N LEU A 101 -10.27 -15.11 1.85
CA LEU A 101 -11.31 -15.20 0.83
C LEU A 101 -10.93 -16.17 -0.29
N TYR A 102 -9.64 -16.25 -0.65
CA TYR A 102 -9.17 -17.12 -1.72
C TYR A 102 -9.32 -18.61 -1.39
N ASN A 103 -8.84 -19.07 -0.24
CA ASN A 103 -8.76 -20.49 0.10
C ASN A 103 -9.13 -20.84 1.55
N GLY A 104 -9.65 -19.90 2.34
CA GLY A 104 -10.06 -20.13 3.73
C GLY A 104 -8.91 -20.22 4.74
N LYS A 105 -7.71 -19.76 4.37
CA LYS A 105 -6.52 -19.75 5.24
C LYS A 105 -6.01 -18.34 5.46
N SER A 106 -5.54 -18.05 6.68
CA SER A 106 -4.89 -16.79 7.00
C SER A 106 -3.48 -16.71 6.40
N LEU A 107 -2.88 -15.51 6.42
CA LEU A 107 -1.48 -15.35 6.02
C LEU A 107 -0.51 -16.16 6.89
N VAL A 108 -0.89 -16.50 8.13
CA VAL A 108 -0.07 -17.33 9.02
C VAL A 108 -0.04 -18.78 8.54
N GLU A 109 -1.18 -19.29 8.06
CA GLU A 109 -1.34 -20.67 7.59
C GLU A 109 -0.84 -20.87 6.15
N ASP A 110 -1.06 -19.85 5.32
CA ASP A 110 -0.68 -19.85 3.91
C ASP A 110 -0.48 -18.38 3.47
N GLY A 111 0.24 -18.12 2.46
CA GLY A 111 0.45 -16.77 1.92
C GLY A 111 0.95 -16.81 0.49
N ALA A 112 0.87 -17.97 -0.13
CA ALA A 112 1.37 -18.17 -1.49
C ALA A 112 0.62 -17.27 -2.48
N PHE A 113 -0.71 -17.26 -2.43
CA PHE A 113 -1.51 -16.41 -3.30
C PHE A 113 -1.28 -14.92 -3.03
N ALA A 114 -1.11 -14.53 -1.76
CA ALA A 114 -0.79 -13.15 -1.42
C ALA A 114 0.55 -12.68 -2.02
N VAL A 115 1.58 -13.52 -2.00
CA VAL A 115 2.87 -13.25 -2.65
C VAL A 115 2.68 -13.10 -4.16
N GLU A 116 2.02 -14.07 -4.81
CA GLU A 116 1.75 -14.05 -6.25
C GLU A 116 1.05 -12.75 -6.68
N VAL A 117 0.06 -12.30 -5.92
CA VAL A 117 -0.66 -11.06 -6.21
C VAL A 117 0.26 -9.83 -6.11
N LEU A 118 1.12 -9.75 -5.09
CA LEU A 118 2.06 -8.63 -4.96
C LEU A 118 3.14 -8.65 -6.05
N GLU A 119 3.60 -9.81 -6.46
CA GLU A 119 4.53 -9.97 -7.58
C GLU A 119 3.90 -9.48 -8.88
N HIS A 120 2.64 -9.88 -9.15
CA HIS A 120 1.89 -9.40 -10.32
C HIS A 120 1.73 -7.88 -10.32
N ILE A 121 1.34 -7.29 -9.17
CA ILE A 121 1.22 -5.82 -9.04
C ILE A 121 2.57 -5.15 -9.31
N ASN A 122 3.69 -5.68 -8.78
CA ASN A 122 5.03 -5.13 -9.03
C ASN A 122 5.42 -5.20 -10.50
N GLN A 123 5.09 -6.30 -11.18
CA GLN A 123 5.31 -6.43 -12.62
C GLN A 123 4.56 -5.34 -13.39
N LYS A 124 3.26 -5.18 -13.14
CA LYS A 124 2.43 -4.12 -13.78
C LYS A 124 2.96 -2.71 -13.51
N ILE A 125 3.34 -2.45 -12.26
CA ILE A 125 3.93 -1.16 -11.88
C ILE A 125 5.27 -0.92 -12.63
N SER A 126 6.07 -1.96 -12.85
CA SER A 126 7.30 -1.83 -13.62
C SER A 126 7.05 -1.47 -15.08
N GLU A 127 6.04 -2.10 -15.70
CA GLU A 127 5.58 -1.73 -17.06
C GLU A 127 5.15 -0.25 -17.10
N TYR A 128 4.35 0.19 -16.14
CA TYR A 128 3.90 1.59 -16.05
C TYR A 128 5.04 2.60 -15.85
N LYS A 129 6.08 2.24 -15.08
CA LYS A 129 7.28 3.10 -14.94
C LYS A 129 8.00 3.30 -16.26
N GLU A 130 8.13 2.24 -17.05
CA GLU A 130 8.79 2.30 -18.35
C GLU A 130 8.00 3.14 -19.34
N GLU A 131 6.68 2.99 -19.35
CA GLU A 131 5.81 3.73 -20.25
C GLU A 131 5.69 5.22 -19.92
N ASP A 132 5.51 5.55 -18.64
CA ASP A 132 5.20 6.91 -18.20
C ASP A 132 6.43 7.74 -17.80
N GLY A 133 7.53 7.07 -17.48
CA GLY A 133 8.73 7.72 -16.90
C GLY A 133 8.51 8.27 -15.49
N ASN A 134 7.42 7.91 -14.81
CA ASN A 134 7.10 8.29 -13.44
C ASN A 134 7.58 7.24 -12.43
N LEU A 135 7.76 7.67 -11.18
CA LEU A 135 8.11 6.74 -10.10
C LEU A 135 6.85 6.19 -9.44
N TYR A 136 6.59 4.92 -9.65
CA TYR A 136 5.50 4.18 -9.02
C TYR A 136 6.04 3.11 -8.08
N ALA A 137 5.27 2.79 -7.03
CA ALA A 137 5.67 1.73 -6.11
C ALA A 137 4.47 1.21 -5.32
N ILE A 138 4.55 -0.04 -4.83
CA ILE A 138 3.58 -0.58 -3.88
C ILE A 138 3.81 0.06 -2.51
N TYR A 139 2.72 0.51 -1.90
CA TYR A 139 2.70 1.06 -0.56
C TYR A 139 1.88 0.17 0.37
N GLY A 140 2.52 -0.36 1.39
CA GLY A 140 1.83 -1.03 2.49
C GLY A 140 1.07 0.01 3.31
N THR A 141 -0.18 0.26 2.94
CA THR A 141 -0.97 1.36 3.49
C THR A 141 -1.29 1.12 4.96
N PRO A 142 -0.95 2.03 5.90
CA PRO A 142 -1.32 1.93 7.30
C PRO A 142 -2.84 1.91 7.53
N ALA A 143 -3.57 2.69 6.73
CA ALA A 143 -5.03 2.64 6.52
C ALA A 143 -5.91 2.65 7.79
N GLU A 144 -5.47 3.29 8.87
CA GLU A 144 -6.06 3.23 10.22
C GLU A 144 -7.59 3.35 10.25
N ASN A 145 -8.15 4.43 9.69
CA ASN A 145 -9.61 4.60 9.62
C ASN A 145 -10.25 3.92 8.40
N LEU A 146 -9.48 3.61 7.37
CA LEU A 146 -9.99 3.04 6.13
C LEU A 146 -10.42 1.58 6.30
N CYS A 147 -9.72 0.81 7.14
CA CYS A 147 -9.99 -0.62 7.36
C CYS A 147 -11.41 -0.88 7.89
N GLY A 148 -11.90 -0.05 8.81
CA GLY A 148 -13.28 -0.13 9.30
C GLY A 148 -14.34 0.25 8.27
N LEU A 149 -14.04 1.25 7.41
CA LEU A 149 -14.90 1.62 6.31
C LEU A 149 -14.97 0.51 5.24
N GLN A 150 -13.82 -0.08 4.93
CA GLN A 150 -13.71 -1.13 3.93
C GLN A 150 -14.52 -2.38 4.29
N VAL A 151 -14.51 -2.82 5.57
CA VAL A 151 -15.31 -3.96 5.99
C VAL A 151 -16.81 -3.67 5.87
N LYS A 152 -17.25 -2.45 6.20
CA LYS A 152 -18.65 -2.04 6.02
C LYS A 152 -19.08 -2.09 4.55
N GLN A 153 -18.27 -1.50 3.67
CA GLN A 153 -18.51 -1.50 2.22
C GLN A 153 -18.51 -2.92 1.63
N PHE A 154 -17.65 -3.80 2.14
CA PHE A 154 -17.64 -5.20 1.72
C PHE A 154 -18.94 -5.90 2.11
N ARG A 155 -19.37 -5.76 3.37
CA ARG A 155 -20.62 -6.35 3.87
C ARG A 155 -21.86 -5.90 3.08
N GLU A 156 -21.93 -4.61 2.73
CA GLU A 156 -23.03 -4.06 1.94
C GLU A 156 -23.16 -4.73 0.56
N LYS A 157 -22.05 -5.11 -0.06
CA LYS A 157 -22.03 -5.67 -1.42
C LYS A 157 -22.03 -7.19 -1.48
N TYR A 158 -21.39 -7.85 -0.52
CA TYR A 158 -21.09 -9.26 -0.57
C TYR A 158 -21.51 -10.04 0.67
N GLY A 159 -22.05 -9.35 1.69
CA GLY A 159 -22.47 -9.96 2.95
C GLY A 159 -21.32 -10.22 3.92
N ILE A 160 -21.63 -10.96 4.96
CA ILE A 160 -20.68 -11.36 6.00
C ILE A 160 -20.06 -12.68 5.58
N ILE A 161 -18.75 -12.71 5.51
CA ILE A 161 -17.93 -13.89 5.21
C ILE A 161 -16.94 -14.07 6.36
N GLU A 162 -16.91 -15.28 6.94
CA GLU A 162 -16.01 -15.64 8.04
C GLU A 162 -14.55 -15.43 7.62
N GLY A 163 -13.72 -14.86 8.52
CA GLY A 163 -12.32 -14.52 8.26
C GLY A 163 -12.10 -13.31 7.37
N VAL A 164 -13.12 -12.81 6.67
CA VAL A 164 -12.99 -11.70 5.70
C VAL A 164 -13.72 -10.46 6.15
N SER A 165 -15.00 -10.57 6.51
CA SER A 165 -15.85 -9.42 6.83
C SER A 165 -16.70 -9.58 8.08
N ASP A 166 -16.47 -10.61 8.87
CA ASP A 166 -17.13 -10.86 10.16
C ASP A 166 -16.56 -10.04 11.33
N ARG A 167 -15.45 -9.33 11.09
CA ARG A 167 -14.70 -8.51 12.08
C ARG A 167 -15.01 -7.02 11.91
N GLU A 168 -14.69 -6.20 12.90
CA GLU A 168 -14.98 -4.75 12.86
C GLU A 168 -14.13 -3.98 11.83
N TYR A 169 -12.96 -4.50 11.49
CA TYR A 169 -12.04 -3.94 10.49
C TYR A 169 -11.25 -5.06 9.80
N VAL A 170 -10.78 -4.78 8.61
CA VAL A 170 -9.83 -5.64 7.88
C VAL A 170 -8.39 -5.31 8.27
N SER A 171 -7.47 -6.22 7.99
CA SER A 171 -6.04 -5.99 8.22
C SER A 171 -5.51 -4.88 7.32
N ASN A 172 -4.65 -4.03 7.85
CA ASN A 172 -3.96 -3.03 7.05
C ASN A 172 -2.76 -3.64 6.33
N SER A 173 -2.39 -3.06 5.19
CA SER A 173 -1.19 -3.46 4.45
C SER A 173 -1.13 -4.98 4.18
N PHE A 174 0.02 -5.59 4.45
CA PHE A 174 0.32 -7.01 4.35
C PHE A 174 0.34 -7.72 5.72
N HIS A 175 -0.19 -7.09 6.75
CA HIS A 175 -0.14 -7.66 8.10
C HIS A 175 -1.12 -8.81 8.25
N CYS A 176 -0.70 -9.81 9.04
CA CYS A 176 -1.63 -10.81 9.55
C CYS A 176 -2.65 -10.15 10.49
N HIS A 177 -3.78 -10.83 10.71
CA HIS A 177 -4.80 -10.28 11.60
C HIS A 177 -4.31 -10.18 13.05
N VAL A 178 -4.77 -9.16 13.77
CA VAL A 178 -4.32 -8.87 15.15
C VAL A 178 -4.71 -9.93 16.18
N THR A 179 -5.63 -10.83 15.83
CA THR A 179 -6.06 -11.95 16.69
C THR A 179 -5.19 -13.20 16.54
N GLU A 180 -4.23 -13.21 15.61
CA GLU A 180 -3.32 -14.34 15.44
C GLU A 180 -2.45 -14.52 16.69
N ASP A 181 -2.39 -15.76 17.17
CA ASP A 181 -1.58 -16.12 18.34
C ASP A 181 -0.13 -16.41 17.94
N ILE A 182 0.59 -15.36 17.60
CA ILE A 182 2.00 -15.41 17.19
C ILE A 182 2.85 -14.40 17.97
N THR A 183 4.09 -14.77 18.23
CA THR A 183 5.05 -13.86 18.88
C THR A 183 5.49 -12.75 17.91
N PRO A 184 6.01 -11.61 18.44
CA PRO A 184 6.57 -10.53 17.62
C PRO A 184 7.61 -11.01 16.60
N ILE A 185 8.49 -11.94 16.98
CA ILE A 185 9.54 -12.49 16.10
C ILE A 185 8.90 -13.34 15.00
N GLN A 186 7.98 -14.24 15.35
CA GLN A 186 7.27 -15.05 14.36
C GLN A 186 6.48 -14.19 13.36
N LYS A 187 5.87 -13.10 13.84
CA LYS A 187 5.18 -12.14 12.98
C LYS A 187 6.16 -11.48 12.00
N GLN A 188 7.32 -11.07 12.46
CA GLN A 188 8.33 -10.45 11.60
C GLN A 188 8.85 -11.44 10.55
N ASP A 189 9.17 -12.67 10.95
CA ASP A 189 9.62 -13.72 10.03
C ASP A 189 8.56 -14.04 8.96
N LEU A 190 7.29 -14.13 9.38
CA LEU A 190 6.17 -14.36 8.50
C LEU A 190 6.00 -13.24 7.46
N GLU A 191 6.03 -11.99 7.92
CA GLU A 191 5.75 -10.82 7.09
C GLU A 191 6.94 -10.40 6.23
N ASN A 192 8.14 -10.89 6.53
CA ASN A 192 9.37 -10.60 5.78
C ASN A 192 9.23 -10.92 4.28
N ARG A 193 8.52 -11.96 3.91
CA ARG A 193 8.24 -12.33 2.50
C ARG A 193 7.51 -11.25 1.70
N PHE A 194 6.78 -10.34 2.36
CA PHE A 194 6.10 -9.22 1.73
C PHE A 194 6.90 -7.91 1.76
N TRP A 195 8.00 -7.93 2.52
CA TRP A 195 8.76 -6.72 2.81
C TRP A 195 9.37 -6.10 1.56
N ASP A 196 10.04 -6.89 0.75
CA ASP A 196 10.66 -6.40 -0.49
C ASP A 196 9.62 -6.13 -1.60
N LEU A 197 8.48 -6.80 -1.54
CA LEU A 197 7.37 -6.58 -2.47
C LEU A 197 6.65 -5.25 -2.20
N SER A 198 6.73 -4.70 -0.99
CA SER A 198 6.17 -3.39 -0.61
C SER A 198 7.22 -2.29 -0.70
N ASN A 199 7.75 -2.05 -1.90
CA ASN A 199 8.93 -1.23 -2.17
C ASN A 199 8.70 0.28 -2.12
N GLY A 200 7.44 0.74 -2.08
CA GLY A 200 7.06 2.16 -2.01
C GLY A 200 7.00 2.74 -0.61
N GLY A 201 6.90 1.91 0.39
CA GLY A 201 6.84 2.29 1.81
C GLY A 201 6.06 1.26 2.62
N LYS A 202 6.46 1.08 3.84
CA LYS A 202 5.89 0.08 4.75
C LYS A 202 6.21 0.45 6.19
N ILE A 203 5.38 -0.01 7.12
CA ILE A 203 5.55 0.14 8.56
C ILE A 203 5.39 -1.24 9.18
N GLN A 204 6.27 -1.60 10.09
CA GLN A 204 6.14 -2.81 10.89
C GLN A 204 5.47 -2.46 12.21
N TYR A 205 4.35 -3.11 12.51
CA TYR A 205 3.64 -2.99 13.77
C TYR A 205 3.91 -4.20 14.65
N VAL A 206 4.40 -3.95 15.84
CA VAL A 206 4.66 -5.00 16.82
C VAL A 206 4.05 -4.61 18.15
N LYS A 207 3.26 -5.51 18.74
CA LYS A 207 2.73 -5.37 20.10
C LYS A 207 3.62 -6.11 21.07
N TYR A 208 4.09 -5.41 22.11
CA TYR A 208 4.73 -6.00 23.25
C TYR A 208 3.75 -6.02 24.44
N PRO A 209 3.53 -7.17 25.06
CA PRO A 209 2.68 -7.26 26.24
C PRO A 209 3.30 -6.61 27.47
N ILE A 210 4.63 -6.40 27.45
CA ILE A 210 5.41 -5.82 28.54
C ILE A 210 6.24 -4.67 27.97
N ASP A 211 5.86 -3.44 28.27
CA ASP A 211 6.41 -2.21 27.68
C ASP A 211 7.84 -1.87 28.15
N TYR A 212 8.30 -2.44 29.26
CA TYR A 212 9.65 -2.23 29.80
C TYR A 212 10.67 -3.34 29.44
N ASN A 213 10.30 -4.32 28.62
CA ASN A 213 11.23 -5.39 28.20
C ASN A 213 12.14 -4.88 27.07
N THR A 214 13.11 -4.04 27.43
CA THR A 214 14.04 -3.41 26.47
C THR A 214 14.94 -4.42 25.75
N GLU A 215 15.28 -5.55 26.38
CA GLU A 215 16.13 -6.58 25.77
C GLU A 215 15.36 -7.31 24.63
N ALA A 216 14.09 -7.62 24.83
CA ALA A 216 13.27 -8.20 23.78
C ALA A 216 13.10 -7.22 22.59
N ILE A 217 12.94 -5.91 22.88
CA ILE A 217 12.86 -4.88 21.85
C ILE A 217 14.17 -4.79 21.06
N LYS A 218 15.31 -4.78 21.74
CA LYS A 218 16.64 -4.80 21.09
C LYS A 218 16.81 -6.03 20.19
N THR A 219 16.42 -7.21 20.66
CA THR A 219 16.50 -8.46 19.89
C THR A 219 15.66 -8.41 18.60
N LEU A 220 14.52 -7.72 18.64
CA LEU A 220 13.68 -7.55 17.44
C LEU A 220 14.28 -6.58 16.42
N ILE A 221 15.01 -5.55 16.88
CA ILE A 221 15.60 -4.53 16.01
C ILE A 221 16.87 -5.04 15.31
N HIS A 222 17.60 -5.95 15.93
CA HIS A 222 18.85 -6.54 15.43
C HIS A 222 18.62 -7.84 14.68
#